data_673f2b8535a63913740494f503ab38af
#
_entry.id   673f2b8535a63913740494f503ab38af
#
_cell.length_a   1.000
_cell.length_b   1.000
_cell.length_c   1.000
_cell.angle_alpha   90.00
_cell.angle_beta   90.00
_cell.angle_gamma   90.00
#
_symmetry.space_group_name_H-M   'P 1'
#
loop_
_entity.id
_entity.type
_entity.pdbx_description
1 polymer ?
#
loop_
_entity_poly.entity_id
_entity_poly.type
_entity_poly.pdbx_seq_one_letter_code
_entity_poly.pdbx_strand_id
1 'polypeptide(L)'
;MTGLSKDIAQPTSGAPMVKAEGVHKSFGLAHILKGIDLVVNPREVFCLIGPSGSGKSTFLRCINHLEKISAGRLYVDGDLVGYRQKGDKLYELKEKEVAAQRRDIGMVFQRFNLFPHMTALENVMEAPVQVKGETKAVARERAERLLDRVGLGDRKGHYPAQLSGGQQQRVAIARALAMQPKLMLFDEPTSALDPELVGEVLDVMRDLAEDGMTMIVVTHEMGFAREVGDSLVFMDDGLVVESGHPRDVLTNPQHDRTKSFLSKVL
;
A
#
# COMPACT_ATOMS: atom_id res chain seq x y z
N MET A 1 2.54 29.01 -18.83
CA MET A 1 3.43 29.01 -17.65
C MET A 1 2.70 29.69 -16.52
N THR A 2 2.58 29.07 -15.43
CA THR A 2 2.14 29.48 -14.09
C THR A 2 1.00 28.63 -13.53
N GLY A 3 1.35 27.83 -12.50
CA GLY A 3 0.61 27.76 -11.28
C GLY A 3 -0.40 26.63 -11.09
N LEU A 4 0.05 25.38 -11.06
CA LEU A 4 -0.72 24.25 -10.49
C LEU A 4 -0.10 23.73 -9.17
N SER A 5 0.37 24.67 -8.34
CA SER A 5 1.09 24.33 -7.08
C SER A 5 0.43 24.92 -5.82
N LYS A 6 -0.91 25.09 -5.75
CA LYS A 6 -1.50 25.82 -4.61
C LYS A 6 -2.70 25.21 -3.88
N ASP A 7 -3.14 23.99 -4.22
CA ASP A 7 -4.27 23.36 -3.51
C ASP A 7 -4.00 21.93 -3.00
N ILE A 8 -2.77 21.66 -2.57
CA ILE A 8 -2.53 20.47 -1.73
C ILE A 8 -2.84 20.91 -0.30
N ALA A 9 -3.86 20.30 0.31
CA ALA A 9 -4.24 20.54 1.69
C ALA A 9 -3.01 20.49 2.60
N GLN A 10 -2.78 21.53 3.41
CA GLN A 10 -1.61 21.62 4.27
C GLN A 10 -1.66 20.51 5.33
N PRO A 11 -0.54 19.82 5.63
CA PRO A 11 -0.50 18.74 6.58
C PRO A 11 -0.90 19.23 7.98
N THR A 12 -1.74 18.46 8.63
CA THR A 12 -1.94 18.53 10.08
C THR A 12 -0.60 18.30 10.76
N SER A 13 -0.25 19.06 11.78
CA SER A 13 1.04 19.15 12.47
C SER A 13 1.73 17.80 12.75
N GLY A 14 2.55 17.33 11.82
CA GLY A 14 3.36 16.11 11.91
C GLY A 14 4.15 15.91 10.60
N ALA A 15 5.29 15.23 10.67
CA ALA A 15 6.01 14.81 9.47
C ALA A 15 5.13 13.86 8.64
N PRO A 16 5.13 13.96 7.29
CA PRO A 16 4.35 13.07 6.44
C PRO A 16 4.83 11.61 6.60
N MET A 17 3.87 10.65 6.51
CA MET A 17 4.19 9.23 6.51
C MET A 17 4.94 8.81 5.24
N VAL A 18 4.52 9.32 4.08
CA VAL A 18 5.25 9.14 2.81
C VAL A 18 5.41 10.49 2.14
N LYS A 19 6.62 10.77 1.64
CA LYS A 19 6.91 11.94 0.81
C LYS A 19 7.72 11.52 -0.40
N ALA A 20 7.19 11.73 -1.59
CA ALA A 20 7.87 11.53 -2.86
C ALA A 20 8.20 12.90 -3.48
N GLU A 21 9.45 13.07 -3.90
CA GLU A 21 9.97 14.28 -4.53
C GLU A 21 10.62 13.92 -5.86
N GLY A 22 9.92 14.21 -6.97
CA GLY A 22 10.37 13.95 -8.32
C GLY A 22 10.80 12.49 -8.52
N VAL A 23 10.01 11.51 -8.07
CA VAL A 23 10.40 10.10 -8.12
C VAL A 23 10.32 9.56 -9.54
N HIS A 24 11.45 9.09 -10.05
CA HIS A 24 11.56 8.42 -11.35
C HIS A 24 11.92 6.95 -11.17
N LYS A 25 11.37 6.10 -12.05
CA LYS A 25 11.75 4.69 -12.16
C LYS A 25 11.80 4.26 -13.62
N SER A 26 12.93 3.66 -13.99
CA SER A 26 13.10 3.05 -15.30
C SER A 26 13.51 1.58 -15.17
N PHE A 27 13.06 0.75 -16.11
CA PHE A 27 13.51 -0.61 -16.32
C PHE A 27 14.14 -0.69 -17.72
N GLY A 28 15.46 -0.69 -17.78
CA GLY A 28 16.17 -0.52 -19.03
C GLY A 28 15.78 0.78 -19.73
N LEU A 29 15.23 0.69 -20.94
CA LEU A 29 14.75 1.85 -21.72
C LEU A 29 13.33 2.29 -21.37
N ALA A 30 12.57 1.48 -20.63
CA ALA A 30 11.19 1.81 -20.27
C ALA A 30 11.14 2.72 -19.05
N HIS A 31 10.70 3.97 -19.23
CA HIS A 31 10.53 4.97 -18.17
C HIS A 31 9.12 4.86 -17.61
N ILE A 32 8.99 4.25 -16.43
CA ILE A 32 7.69 3.88 -15.82
C ILE A 32 7.15 4.97 -14.90
N LEU A 33 7.99 5.56 -14.04
CA LEU A 33 7.61 6.70 -13.20
C LEU A 33 8.37 7.92 -13.70
N LYS A 34 7.66 9.01 -13.97
CA LYS A 34 8.18 10.16 -14.71
C LYS A 34 8.19 11.45 -13.88
N GLY A 35 8.59 11.35 -12.61
CA GLY A 35 8.63 12.48 -11.68
C GLY A 35 7.37 12.53 -10.82
N ILE A 36 7.19 11.57 -9.95
CA ILE A 36 6.06 11.52 -9.02
C ILE A 36 6.36 12.40 -7.81
N ASP A 37 5.49 13.39 -7.60
CA ASP A 37 5.44 14.22 -6.40
C ASP A 37 4.14 13.93 -5.66
N LEU A 38 4.23 13.47 -4.41
CA LEU A 38 3.06 13.27 -3.54
C LEU A 38 3.44 13.23 -2.07
N VAL A 39 2.44 13.47 -1.22
CA VAL A 39 2.54 13.42 0.23
C VAL A 39 1.39 12.58 0.76
N VAL A 40 1.68 11.69 1.71
CA VAL A 40 0.68 10.93 2.47
C VAL A 40 0.90 11.22 3.95
N ASN A 41 -0.15 11.63 4.65
CA ASN A 41 -0.07 11.97 6.06
C ASN A 41 -0.29 10.74 6.95
N PRO A 42 0.15 10.77 8.22
CA PRO A 42 -0.22 9.74 9.18
C PRO A 42 -1.75 9.63 9.32
N ARG A 43 -2.23 8.38 9.42
CA ARG A 43 -3.66 8.02 9.58
C ARG A 43 -4.53 8.36 8.36
N GLU A 44 -3.92 8.58 7.21
CA GLU A 44 -4.59 8.86 5.95
C GLU A 44 -4.79 7.59 5.13
N VAL A 45 -5.97 7.44 4.53
CA VAL A 45 -6.26 6.45 3.49
C VAL A 45 -6.09 7.11 2.13
N PHE A 46 -4.95 6.82 1.49
CA PHE A 46 -4.55 7.39 0.22
C PHE A 46 -4.83 6.41 -0.93
N CYS A 47 -5.71 6.76 -1.85
CA CYS A 47 -6.11 5.91 -2.97
C CYS A 47 -5.37 6.27 -4.25
N LEU A 48 -4.81 5.26 -4.94
CA LEU A 48 -4.20 5.37 -6.26
C LEU A 48 -5.07 4.65 -7.29
N ILE A 49 -5.56 5.39 -8.26
CA ILE A 49 -6.35 4.85 -9.37
C ILE A 49 -5.71 5.16 -10.73
N GLY A 50 -6.14 4.47 -11.79
CA GLY A 50 -5.66 4.71 -13.15
C GLY A 50 -5.56 3.42 -13.97
N PRO A 51 -5.31 3.51 -15.27
CA PRO A 51 -5.24 2.34 -16.15
C PRO A 51 -4.10 1.38 -15.79
N SER A 52 -4.21 0.13 -16.23
CA SER A 52 -3.12 -0.84 -16.13
C SER A 52 -1.88 -0.31 -16.83
N GLY A 53 -0.70 -0.51 -16.22
CA GLY A 53 0.57 0.00 -16.76
C GLY A 53 0.87 1.47 -16.43
N SER A 54 0.01 2.21 -15.73
CA SER A 54 0.27 3.62 -15.36
C SER A 54 1.35 3.81 -14.29
N GLY A 55 1.90 2.73 -13.71
CA GLY A 55 3.01 2.79 -12.75
C GLY A 55 2.61 2.65 -11.28
N LYS A 56 1.32 2.50 -10.93
CA LYS A 56 0.81 2.43 -9.54
C LYS A 56 1.53 1.37 -8.69
N SER A 57 1.50 0.11 -9.13
CA SER A 57 2.17 -1.01 -8.43
C SER A 57 3.68 -0.81 -8.35
N THR A 58 4.29 -0.22 -9.40
CA THR A 58 5.71 0.11 -9.38
C THR A 58 6.02 1.15 -8.31
N PHE A 59 5.17 2.17 -8.17
CA PHE A 59 5.32 3.17 -7.13
C PHE A 59 5.19 2.58 -5.72
N LEU A 60 4.18 1.72 -5.46
CA LEU A 60 4.07 0.99 -4.19
C LEU A 60 5.34 0.18 -3.88
N ARG A 61 5.88 -0.52 -4.88
CA ARG A 61 7.12 -1.30 -4.73
C ARG A 61 8.35 -0.44 -4.48
N CYS A 62 8.34 0.82 -4.92
CA CYS A 62 9.39 1.76 -4.56
C CYS A 62 9.28 2.19 -3.09
N ILE A 63 8.07 2.37 -2.55
CA ILE A 63 7.85 2.79 -1.15
C ILE A 63 8.44 1.77 -0.16
N ASN A 64 8.24 0.47 -0.39
CA ASN A 64 8.84 -0.57 0.47
C ASN A 64 10.21 -1.07 -0.01
N HIS A 65 10.83 -0.34 -0.96
CA HIS A 65 12.14 -0.67 -1.53
C HIS A 65 12.24 -2.09 -2.12
N LEU A 66 11.14 -2.65 -2.64
CA LEU A 66 11.21 -3.83 -3.52
C LEU A 66 11.73 -3.45 -4.90
N GLU A 67 11.51 -2.19 -5.29
CA GLU A 67 12.10 -1.56 -6.48
C GLU A 67 12.88 -0.31 -6.07
N LYS A 68 14.11 -0.18 -6.57
CA LYS A 68 14.92 1.03 -6.37
C LYS A 68 14.44 2.12 -7.32
N ILE A 69 14.29 3.35 -6.82
CA ILE A 69 14.04 4.52 -7.68
C ILE A 69 15.26 4.82 -8.54
N SER A 70 15.03 5.39 -9.73
CA SER A 70 16.12 5.78 -10.66
C SER A 70 16.60 7.21 -10.42
N ALA A 71 15.71 8.10 -9.94
CA ALA A 71 16.02 9.49 -9.57
C ALA A 71 14.94 10.02 -8.62
N GLY A 72 15.17 11.18 -8.04
CA GLY A 72 14.30 11.80 -7.04
C GLY A 72 14.63 11.37 -5.62
N ARG A 73 13.66 11.58 -4.71
CA ARG A 73 13.76 11.18 -3.31
C ARG A 73 12.43 10.62 -2.83
N LEU A 74 12.50 9.58 -1.99
CA LEU A 74 11.34 8.94 -1.40
C LEU A 74 11.61 8.75 0.09
N TYR A 75 10.72 9.27 0.92
CA TYR A 75 10.80 9.17 2.38
C TYR A 75 9.60 8.40 2.92
N VAL A 76 9.84 7.59 3.94
CA VAL A 76 8.81 6.92 4.75
C VAL A 76 9.12 7.17 6.22
N ASP A 77 8.14 7.70 6.95
CA ASP A 77 8.28 8.06 8.37
C ASP A 77 9.53 8.93 8.65
N GLY A 78 9.85 9.83 7.74
CA GLY A 78 11.02 10.72 7.78
C GLY A 78 12.33 10.11 7.29
N ASP A 79 12.41 8.79 7.11
CA ASP A 79 13.61 8.10 6.64
C ASP A 79 13.67 8.06 5.11
N LEU A 80 14.83 8.39 4.54
CA LEU A 80 15.08 8.27 3.10
C LEU A 80 15.17 6.78 2.71
N VAL A 81 14.27 6.33 1.85
CA VAL A 81 14.15 4.92 1.46
C VAL A 81 15.40 4.47 0.69
N GLY A 82 16.07 3.45 1.22
CA GLY A 82 17.22 2.80 0.59
C GLY A 82 18.52 3.61 0.60
N TYR A 83 18.52 4.82 1.13
CA TYR A 83 19.69 5.70 1.14
C TYR A 83 19.89 6.40 2.47
N ARG A 84 21.13 6.80 2.73
CA ARG A 84 21.52 7.67 3.85
C ARG A 84 22.18 8.93 3.28
N GLN A 85 21.75 10.09 3.73
CA GLN A 85 22.37 11.35 3.38
C GLN A 85 23.49 11.70 4.37
N LYS A 86 24.67 12.10 3.84
CA LYS A 86 25.76 12.69 4.60
C LYS A 86 26.24 13.94 3.87
N GLY A 87 25.92 15.12 4.39
CA GLY A 87 26.11 16.38 3.68
C GLY A 87 25.32 16.36 2.37
N ASP A 88 25.98 16.65 1.26
CA ASP A 88 25.37 16.68 -0.09
C ASP A 88 25.40 15.33 -0.81
N LYS A 89 25.90 14.26 -0.18
CA LYS A 89 26.05 12.94 -0.80
C LYS A 89 25.06 11.93 -0.27
N LEU A 90 24.49 11.13 -1.18
CA LEU A 90 23.66 9.98 -0.88
C LEU A 90 24.50 8.70 -0.91
N TYR A 91 24.36 7.87 0.10
CA TYR A 91 24.99 6.56 0.21
C TYR A 91 23.90 5.50 0.27
N GLU A 92 23.99 4.49 -0.60
CA GLU A 92 23.08 3.37 -0.59
C GLU A 92 23.19 2.60 0.74
N LEU A 93 22.07 2.25 1.33
CA LEU A 93 22.01 1.44 2.55
C LEU A 93 22.39 -0.01 2.24
N LYS A 94 22.99 -0.68 3.23
CA LYS A 94 23.21 -2.12 3.15
C LYS A 94 21.87 -2.86 3.29
N GLU A 95 21.79 -4.04 2.73
CA GLU A 95 20.57 -4.86 2.70
C GLU A 95 19.92 -5.06 4.08
N LYS A 96 20.73 -5.24 5.13
CA LYS A 96 20.24 -5.33 6.53
C LYS A 96 19.54 -4.04 6.99
N GLU A 97 20.03 -2.88 6.57
CA GLU A 97 19.44 -1.57 6.93
C GLU A 97 18.14 -1.34 6.15
N VAL A 98 18.11 -1.72 4.87
CA VAL A 98 16.89 -1.73 4.03
C VAL A 98 15.84 -2.69 4.61
N ALA A 99 16.24 -3.88 5.04
CA ALA A 99 15.34 -4.82 5.69
C ALA A 99 14.77 -4.27 7.01
N ALA A 100 15.53 -3.43 7.72
CA ALA A 100 15.03 -2.74 8.91
C ALA A 100 13.96 -1.69 8.55
N GLN A 101 14.14 -0.90 7.49
CA GLN A 101 13.11 0.03 7.01
C GLN A 101 11.82 -0.70 6.60
N ARG A 102 11.93 -1.86 5.93
CA ARG A 102 10.76 -2.66 5.50
C ARG A 102 9.92 -3.22 6.66
N ARG A 103 10.48 -3.39 7.85
CA ARG A 103 9.74 -3.97 9.00
C ARG A 103 8.52 -3.16 9.41
N ASP A 104 8.58 -1.85 9.19
CA ASP A 104 7.53 -0.91 9.58
C ASP A 104 6.52 -0.67 8.44
N ILE A 105 6.68 -1.34 7.30
CA ILE A 105 5.82 -1.23 6.13
C ILE A 105 5.20 -2.60 5.83
N GLY A 106 3.90 -2.73 6.02
CA GLY A 106 3.14 -3.91 5.59
C GLY A 106 2.79 -3.81 4.11
N MET A 107 2.82 -4.94 3.40
CA MET A 107 2.38 -4.99 2.01
C MET A 107 1.48 -6.19 1.75
N VAL A 108 0.34 -5.92 1.11
CA VAL A 108 -0.63 -6.90 0.64
C VAL A 108 -0.64 -6.83 -0.89
N PHE A 109 -0.39 -7.97 -1.53
CA PHE A 109 -0.25 -8.08 -2.98
C PHE A 109 -1.56 -8.52 -3.63
N GLN A 110 -1.70 -8.27 -4.91
CA GLN A 110 -2.78 -8.76 -5.77
C GLN A 110 -2.93 -10.28 -5.71
N ARG A 111 -1.83 -11.02 -5.75
CA ARG A 111 -1.78 -12.45 -5.45
C ARG A 111 -1.43 -12.59 -3.98
N PHE A 112 -2.13 -13.45 -3.28
CA PHE A 112 -2.07 -13.58 -1.81
C PHE A 112 -0.67 -13.86 -1.26
N ASN A 113 0.18 -14.54 -2.05
CA ASN A 113 1.59 -14.86 -1.75
C ASN A 113 1.77 -15.55 -0.38
N LEU A 114 0.79 -16.39 0.01
CA LEU A 114 0.92 -17.20 1.21
C LEU A 114 1.92 -18.33 1.00
N PHE A 115 2.59 -18.73 2.07
CA PHE A 115 3.45 -19.92 2.08
C PHE A 115 2.57 -21.17 2.00
N PRO A 116 2.58 -21.93 0.89
CA PRO A 116 1.60 -23.01 0.67
C PRO A 116 1.79 -24.21 1.60
N HIS A 117 2.97 -24.36 2.19
CA HIS A 117 3.34 -25.43 3.12
C HIS A 117 3.07 -25.07 4.60
N MET A 118 2.57 -23.87 4.86
CA MET A 118 2.23 -23.35 6.19
C MET A 118 0.72 -23.16 6.31
N THR A 119 0.18 -23.41 7.50
CA THR A 119 -1.21 -23.09 7.86
C THR A 119 -1.43 -21.58 7.89
N ALA A 120 -2.68 -21.13 7.98
CA ALA A 120 -3.02 -19.71 8.15
C ALA A 120 -2.31 -19.11 9.38
N LEU A 121 -2.34 -19.81 10.52
CA LEU A 121 -1.67 -19.38 11.75
C LEU A 121 -0.16 -19.26 11.56
N GLU A 122 0.49 -20.25 10.97
CA GLU A 122 1.93 -20.27 10.73
C GLU A 122 2.35 -19.16 9.75
N ASN A 123 1.57 -18.89 8.70
CA ASN A 123 1.79 -17.77 7.79
C ASN A 123 1.83 -16.42 8.52
N VAL A 124 0.92 -16.22 9.48
CA VAL A 124 0.85 -14.97 10.26
C VAL A 124 1.96 -14.88 11.30
N MET A 125 2.40 -16.01 11.89
CA MET A 125 3.45 -16.06 12.90
C MET A 125 4.87 -15.91 12.35
N GLU A 126 5.10 -16.27 11.09
CA GLU A 126 6.44 -16.47 10.54
C GLU A 126 7.32 -15.21 10.65
N ALA A 127 6.83 -14.06 10.17
CA ALA A 127 7.63 -12.83 10.19
C ALA A 127 7.91 -12.30 11.62
N PRO A 128 6.95 -12.26 12.55
CA PRO A 128 7.24 -11.94 13.96
C PRO A 128 8.35 -12.78 14.58
N VAL A 129 8.35 -14.08 14.32
CA VAL A 129 9.36 -15.00 14.87
C VAL A 129 10.71 -14.81 14.19
N GLN A 130 10.75 -14.86 12.84
CA GLN A 130 12.01 -14.88 12.08
C GLN A 130 12.67 -13.52 11.96
N VAL A 131 11.86 -12.45 11.83
CA VAL A 131 12.37 -11.10 11.53
C VAL A 131 12.50 -10.25 12.79
N LYS A 132 11.49 -10.31 13.70
CA LYS A 132 11.52 -9.57 14.97
C LYS A 132 12.19 -10.35 16.11
N GLY A 133 12.39 -11.67 15.96
CA GLY A 133 12.95 -12.53 17.00
C GLY A 133 12.02 -12.74 18.20
N GLU A 134 10.72 -12.58 17.99
CA GLU A 134 9.72 -12.80 19.03
C GLU A 134 9.60 -14.28 19.39
N THR A 135 9.21 -14.56 20.63
CA THR A 135 8.94 -15.94 21.04
C THR A 135 7.72 -16.49 20.31
N LYS A 136 7.71 -17.78 20.01
CA LYS A 136 6.56 -18.44 19.36
C LYS A 136 5.25 -18.24 20.11
N ALA A 137 5.29 -18.15 21.46
CA ALA A 137 4.09 -17.94 22.28
C ALA A 137 3.48 -16.56 22.02
N VAL A 138 4.30 -15.50 22.04
CA VAL A 138 3.85 -14.11 21.78
C VAL A 138 3.36 -13.94 20.36
N ALA A 139 4.12 -14.49 19.38
CA ALA A 139 3.72 -14.45 17.97
C ALA A 139 2.40 -15.18 17.72
N ARG A 140 2.20 -16.35 18.38
CA ARG A 140 0.97 -17.15 18.27
C ARG A 140 -0.23 -16.38 18.81
N GLU A 141 -0.15 -15.85 20.02
CA GLU A 141 -1.24 -15.09 20.65
C GLU A 141 -1.67 -13.90 19.77
N ARG A 142 -0.70 -13.17 19.19
CA ARG A 142 -1.00 -12.09 18.24
C ARG A 142 -1.63 -12.61 16.97
N ALA A 143 -1.11 -13.68 16.39
CA ALA A 143 -1.62 -14.26 15.16
C ALA A 143 -3.05 -14.78 15.32
N GLU A 144 -3.38 -15.40 16.45
CA GLU A 144 -4.73 -15.87 16.77
C GLU A 144 -5.71 -14.68 16.85
N ARG A 145 -5.36 -13.62 17.57
CA ARG A 145 -6.18 -12.39 17.62
C ARG A 145 -6.40 -11.76 16.24
N LEU A 146 -5.35 -11.70 15.41
CA LEU A 146 -5.45 -11.13 14.07
C LEU A 146 -6.32 -11.99 13.14
N LEU A 147 -6.21 -13.31 13.22
CA LEU A 147 -7.08 -14.21 12.46
C LEU A 147 -8.52 -14.12 12.92
N ASP A 148 -8.77 -13.99 14.23
CA ASP A 148 -10.12 -13.74 14.76
C ASP A 148 -10.67 -12.40 14.23
N ARG A 149 -9.85 -11.34 14.22
CA ARG A 149 -10.22 -10.03 13.72
C ARG A 149 -10.61 -10.02 12.24
N VAL A 150 -9.92 -10.80 11.41
CA VAL A 150 -10.27 -10.92 9.97
C VAL A 150 -11.31 -12.00 9.70
N GLY A 151 -12.01 -12.51 10.73
CA GLY A 151 -13.10 -13.48 10.62
C GLY A 151 -12.64 -14.89 10.23
N LEU A 152 -11.41 -15.29 10.61
CA LEU A 152 -10.82 -16.59 10.27
C LEU A 152 -10.38 -17.39 11.50
N GLY A 153 -11.01 -17.15 12.64
CA GLY A 153 -10.69 -17.82 13.90
C GLY A 153 -10.86 -19.35 13.87
N ASP A 154 -11.84 -19.84 13.11
CA ASP A 154 -12.11 -21.27 12.88
C ASP A 154 -11.22 -21.88 11.77
N ARG A 155 -10.43 -21.07 11.06
CA ARG A 155 -9.59 -21.48 9.91
C ARG A 155 -8.08 -21.47 10.22
N LYS A 156 -7.68 -21.26 11.46
CA LYS A 156 -6.26 -21.14 11.89
C LYS A 156 -5.38 -22.30 11.43
N GLY A 157 -5.92 -23.52 11.44
CA GLY A 157 -5.20 -24.74 11.02
C GLY A 157 -5.30 -25.09 9.53
N HIS A 158 -5.96 -24.26 8.70
CA HIS A 158 -6.12 -24.56 7.28
C HIS A 158 -4.89 -24.09 6.49
N TYR A 159 -4.54 -24.88 5.47
CA TYR A 159 -3.52 -24.52 4.48
C TYR A 159 -4.14 -23.62 3.40
N PRO A 160 -3.33 -22.80 2.67
CA PRO A 160 -3.85 -21.94 1.62
C PRO A 160 -4.74 -22.63 0.59
N ALA A 161 -4.42 -23.86 0.19
CA ALA A 161 -5.24 -24.65 -0.75
C ALA A 161 -6.64 -25.02 -0.24
N GLN A 162 -6.89 -24.88 1.06
CA GLN A 162 -8.16 -25.17 1.72
C GLN A 162 -9.01 -23.91 1.97
N LEU A 163 -8.48 -22.73 1.56
CA LEU A 163 -9.10 -21.43 1.78
C LEU A 163 -9.59 -20.84 0.45
N SER A 164 -10.73 -20.15 0.47
CA SER A 164 -11.18 -19.35 -0.67
C SER A 164 -10.21 -18.19 -0.95
N GLY A 165 -10.30 -17.58 -2.12
CA GLY A 165 -9.49 -16.42 -2.47
C GLY A 165 -9.62 -15.27 -1.46
N GLY A 166 -10.83 -14.92 -1.06
CA GLY A 166 -11.09 -13.89 -0.04
C GLY A 166 -10.52 -14.27 1.33
N GLN A 167 -10.59 -15.55 1.73
CA GLN A 167 -9.98 -16.05 2.96
C GLN A 167 -8.44 -15.96 2.89
N GLN A 168 -7.83 -16.34 1.76
CA GLN A 168 -6.39 -16.23 1.58
C GLN A 168 -5.93 -14.76 1.65
N GLN A 169 -6.68 -13.83 1.06
CA GLN A 169 -6.38 -12.41 1.12
C GLN A 169 -6.48 -11.86 2.54
N ARG A 170 -7.50 -12.28 3.30
CA ARG A 170 -7.62 -11.89 4.71
C ARG A 170 -6.48 -12.46 5.58
N VAL A 171 -6.00 -13.67 5.30
CA VAL A 171 -4.76 -14.19 5.94
C VAL A 171 -3.55 -13.34 5.55
N ALA A 172 -3.42 -12.90 4.28
CA ALA A 172 -2.33 -12.03 3.85
C ALA A 172 -2.36 -10.66 4.55
N ILE A 173 -3.56 -10.09 4.78
CA ILE A 173 -3.73 -8.87 5.58
C ILE A 173 -3.30 -9.12 7.03
N ALA A 174 -3.79 -10.18 7.67
CA ALA A 174 -3.41 -10.55 9.03
C ALA A 174 -1.89 -10.76 9.18
N ARG A 175 -1.25 -11.40 8.19
CA ARG A 175 0.20 -11.58 8.13
C ARG A 175 0.95 -10.26 8.09
N ALA A 176 0.51 -9.30 7.28
CA ALA A 176 1.11 -7.98 7.21
C ALA A 176 0.95 -7.23 8.55
N LEU A 177 -0.24 -7.27 9.15
CA LEU A 177 -0.55 -6.65 10.44
C LEU A 177 0.23 -7.26 11.61
N ALA A 178 0.63 -8.54 11.53
CA ALA A 178 1.39 -9.21 12.59
C ALA A 178 2.75 -8.55 12.85
N MET A 179 3.29 -7.85 11.86
CA MET A 179 4.49 -7.04 11.99
C MET A 179 4.26 -5.68 12.67
N GLN A 180 3.01 -5.32 12.98
CA GLN A 180 2.62 -4.02 13.58
C GLN A 180 3.20 -2.85 12.78
N PRO A 181 2.90 -2.77 11.48
CA PRO A 181 3.46 -1.75 10.61
C PRO A 181 2.88 -0.37 10.91
N LYS A 182 3.63 0.68 10.56
CA LYS A 182 3.16 2.08 10.61
C LYS A 182 2.40 2.47 9.34
N LEU A 183 2.67 1.78 8.24
CA LEU A 183 2.10 1.99 6.91
C LEU A 183 1.70 0.66 6.29
N MET A 184 0.49 0.58 5.74
CA MET A 184 0.01 -0.55 4.95
C MET A 184 -0.10 -0.18 3.48
N LEU A 185 0.49 -0.99 2.62
CA LEU A 185 0.41 -0.88 1.16
C LEU A 185 -0.46 -1.99 0.60
N PHE A 186 -1.47 -1.64 -0.19
CA PHE A 186 -2.37 -2.58 -0.84
C PHE A 186 -2.25 -2.46 -2.37
N ASP A 187 -1.74 -3.49 -3.02
CA ASP A 187 -1.56 -3.55 -4.48
C ASP A 187 -2.70 -4.36 -5.09
N GLU A 188 -3.80 -3.69 -5.47
CA GLU A 188 -5.02 -4.28 -6.05
C GLU A 188 -5.55 -5.49 -5.24
N PRO A 189 -5.89 -5.33 -3.95
CA PRO A 189 -6.14 -6.44 -3.04
C PRO A 189 -7.37 -7.28 -3.39
N THR A 190 -8.26 -6.82 -4.26
CA THR A 190 -9.50 -7.50 -4.64
C THR A 190 -9.50 -8.04 -6.06
N SER A 191 -8.54 -7.65 -6.92
CA SER A 191 -8.58 -7.92 -8.36
C SER A 191 -8.43 -9.41 -8.75
N ALA A 192 -7.95 -10.26 -7.83
CA ALA A 192 -7.85 -11.71 -8.03
C ALA A 192 -9.00 -12.49 -7.36
N LEU A 193 -10.07 -11.80 -6.92
CA LEU A 193 -11.19 -12.40 -6.21
C LEU A 193 -12.45 -12.45 -7.08
N ASP A 194 -13.29 -13.45 -6.80
CA ASP A 194 -14.66 -13.47 -7.31
C ASP A 194 -15.45 -12.28 -6.70
N PRO A 195 -16.37 -11.65 -7.46
CA PRO A 195 -17.09 -10.46 -7.01
C PRO A 195 -17.81 -10.62 -5.65
N GLU A 196 -18.32 -11.81 -5.36
CA GLU A 196 -19.01 -12.13 -4.11
C GLU A 196 -18.08 -12.14 -2.88
N LEU A 197 -16.75 -12.28 -3.08
CA LEU A 197 -15.76 -12.31 -2.01
C LEU A 197 -15.08 -10.95 -1.78
N VAL A 198 -15.28 -9.98 -2.66
CA VAL A 198 -14.67 -8.64 -2.57
C VAL A 198 -15.10 -7.92 -1.30
N GLY A 199 -16.40 -7.98 -0.97
CA GLY A 199 -16.97 -7.29 0.19
C GLY A 199 -16.25 -7.62 1.50
N GLU A 200 -16.01 -8.91 1.77
CA GLU A 200 -15.33 -9.36 3.00
C GLU A 200 -13.91 -8.79 3.18
N VAL A 201 -13.20 -8.57 2.08
CA VAL A 201 -11.84 -7.98 2.12
C VAL A 201 -11.93 -6.48 2.32
N LEU A 202 -12.87 -5.80 1.64
CA LEU A 202 -13.10 -4.37 1.81
C LEU A 202 -13.57 -4.02 3.22
N ASP A 203 -14.38 -4.87 3.86
CA ASP A 203 -14.83 -4.69 5.25
C ASP A 203 -13.63 -4.66 6.20
N VAL A 204 -12.71 -5.64 6.08
CA VAL A 204 -11.47 -5.63 6.87
C VAL A 204 -10.65 -4.36 6.62
N MET A 205 -10.60 -3.86 5.38
CA MET A 205 -9.86 -2.62 5.08
C MET A 205 -10.56 -1.38 5.64
N ARG A 206 -11.90 -1.35 5.71
CA ARG A 206 -12.66 -0.29 6.41
C ARG A 206 -12.35 -0.26 7.90
N ASP A 207 -12.38 -1.42 8.55
CA ASP A 207 -12.03 -1.53 9.98
C ASP A 207 -10.62 -1.00 10.27
N LEU A 208 -9.66 -1.26 9.37
CA LEU A 208 -8.29 -0.74 9.50
C LEU A 208 -8.24 0.79 9.34
N ALA A 209 -9.03 1.36 8.45
CA ALA A 209 -9.13 2.80 8.26
C ALA A 209 -9.74 3.47 9.51
N GLU A 210 -10.82 2.91 10.06
CA GLU A 210 -11.47 3.40 11.29
C GLU A 210 -10.52 3.36 12.50
N ASP A 211 -9.65 2.35 12.58
CA ASP A 211 -8.59 2.28 13.59
C ASP A 211 -7.47 3.31 13.38
N GLY A 212 -7.50 4.06 12.29
CA GLY A 212 -6.51 5.08 11.96
C GLY A 212 -5.21 4.51 11.40
N MET A 213 -5.25 3.35 10.73
CA MET A 213 -4.11 2.82 10.00
C MET A 213 -3.81 3.71 8.79
N THR A 214 -2.55 4.13 8.64
CA THR A 214 -2.12 4.80 7.40
C THR A 214 -2.06 3.79 6.28
N MET A 215 -2.76 4.06 5.18
CA MET A 215 -2.85 3.12 4.05
C MET A 215 -2.63 3.81 2.71
N ILE A 216 -1.89 3.14 1.81
CA ILE A 216 -1.87 3.49 0.38
C ILE A 216 -2.48 2.30 -0.37
N VAL A 217 -3.57 2.56 -1.09
CA VAL A 217 -4.38 1.52 -1.72
C VAL A 217 -4.45 1.76 -3.23
N VAL A 218 -3.82 0.88 -4.00
CA VAL A 218 -4.10 0.77 -5.44
C VAL A 218 -5.37 -0.04 -5.59
N THR A 219 -6.40 0.55 -6.18
CA THR A 219 -7.71 -0.10 -6.28
C THR A 219 -8.47 0.26 -7.55
N HIS A 220 -9.36 -0.63 -7.96
CA HIS A 220 -10.41 -0.42 -8.95
C HIS A 220 -11.80 -0.31 -8.30
N GLU A 221 -11.88 -0.46 -6.97
CA GLU A 221 -13.11 -0.35 -6.19
C GLU A 221 -13.42 1.13 -5.91
N MET A 222 -14.09 1.80 -6.86
CA MET A 222 -14.38 3.24 -6.73
C MET A 222 -15.34 3.54 -5.58
N GLY A 223 -16.22 2.58 -5.23
CA GLY A 223 -17.09 2.66 -4.04
C GLY A 223 -16.29 2.77 -2.77
N PHE A 224 -15.29 1.90 -2.58
CA PHE A 224 -14.39 1.92 -1.43
C PHE A 224 -13.59 3.22 -1.38
N ALA A 225 -12.97 3.63 -2.49
CA ALA A 225 -12.20 4.86 -2.55
C ALA A 225 -13.03 6.09 -2.17
N ARG A 226 -14.31 6.16 -2.60
CA ARG A 226 -15.23 7.25 -2.29
C ARG A 226 -15.70 7.27 -0.83
N GLU A 227 -15.87 6.10 -0.21
CA GLU A 227 -16.39 5.93 1.14
C GLU A 227 -15.31 6.14 2.21
N VAL A 228 -14.13 5.58 2.00
CA VAL A 228 -13.08 5.42 3.01
C VAL A 228 -11.85 6.29 2.73
N GLY A 229 -11.62 6.66 1.46
CA GLY A 229 -10.44 7.43 1.06
C GLY A 229 -10.49 8.88 1.55
N ASP A 230 -9.37 9.35 2.10
CA ASP A 230 -9.13 10.76 2.43
C ASP A 230 -8.59 11.53 1.23
N SER A 231 -7.70 10.91 0.47
CA SER A 231 -7.08 11.46 -0.74
C SER A 231 -7.09 10.45 -1.87
N LEU A 232 -7.25 10.95 -3.09
CA LEU A 232 -7.22 10.16 -4.31
C LEU A 232 -6.31 10.79 -5.34
N VAL A 233 -5.50 9.96 -5.98
CA VAL A 233 -4.63 10.33 -7.10
C VAL A 233 -4.95 9.46 -8.30
N PHE A 234 -5.21 10.09 -9.43
CA PHE A 234 -5.28 9.44 -10.72
C PHE A 234 -3.93 9.48 -11.41
N MET A 235 -3.37 8.32 -11.71
CA MET A 235 -2.11 8.15 -12.45
C MET A 235 -2.36 7.66 -13.87
N ASP A 236 -1.67 8.28 -14.83
CA ASP A 236 -1.63 7.81 -16.21
C ASP A 236 -0.24 8.02 -16.80
N ASP A 237 0.25 7.07 -17.58
CA ASP A 237 1.55 7.09 -18.26
C ASP A 237 2.73 7.53 -17.36
N GLY A 238 2.74 7.05 -16.11
CA GLY A 238 3.82 7.32 -15.15
C GLY A 238 3.79 8.71 -14.50
N LEU A 239 2.71 9.46 -14.65
CA LEU A 239 2.51 10.79 -14.09
C LEU A 239 1.30 10.84 -13.17
N VAL A 240 1.32 11.74 -12.20
CA VAL A 240 0.13 12.18 -11.48
C VAL A 240 -0.62 13.17 -12.39
N VAL A 241 -1.84 12.81 -12.79
CA VAL A 241 -2.66 13.62 -13.70
C VAL A 241 -3.65 14.48 -12.94
N GLU A 242 -4.27 13.92 -11.91
CA GLU A 242 -5.25 14.61 -11.08
C GLU A 242 -5.18 14.08 -9.64
N SER A 243 -5.39 14.96 -8.68
CA SER A 243 -5.43 14.62 -7.25
C SER A 243 -6.47 15.45 -6.52
N GLY A 244 -7.04 14.90 -5.46
CA GLY A 244 -8.01 15.60 -4.63
C GLY A 244 -8.75 14.67 -3.69
N HIS A 245 -9.81 15.20 -3.04
CA HIS A 245 -10.68 14.37 -2.25
C HIS A 245 -11.43 13.37 -3.16
N PRO A 246 -11.56 12.09 -2.77
CA PRO A 246 -12.14 11.06 -3.64
C PRO A 246 -13.52 11.41 -4.18
N ARG A 247 -14.40 11.99 -3.36
CA ARG A 247 -15.75 12.41 -3.80
C ARG A 247 -15.68 13.42 -4.94
N ASP A 248 -14.77 14.38 -4.86
CA ASP A 248 -14.66 15.42 -5.88
C ASP A 248 -14.11 14.86 -7.18
N VAL A 249 -12.99 14.14 -7.12
CA VAL A 249 -12.35 13.58 -8.32
C VAL A 249 -13.24 12.53 -9.01
N LEU A 250 -14.00 11.72 -8.24
CA LEU A 250 -14.85 10.67 -8.80
C LEU A 250 -16.18 11.21 -9.35
N THR A 251 -16.70 12.35 -8.84
CA THR A 251 -17.98 12.90 -9.31
C THR A 251 -17.83 14.05 -10.30
N ASN A 252 -16.77 14.85 -10.18
CA ASN A 252 -16.51 16.02 -10.99
C ASN A 252 -15.02 16.13 -11.40
N PRO A 253 -14.48 15.13 -12.11
CA PRO A 253 -13.09 15.17 -12.55
C PRO A 253 -12.84 16.37 -13.46
N GLN A 254 -11.70 17.03 -13.27
CA GLN A 254 -11.35 18.24 -14.03
C GLN A 254 -10.56 17.88 -15.29
N HIS A 255 -9.70 16.86 -15.21
CA HIS A 255 -8.84 16.49 -16.32
C HIS A 255 -9.54 15.54 -17.30
N ASP A 256 -9.41 15.76 -18.60
CA ASP A 256 -10.10 14.95 -19.64
C ASP A 256 -9.67 13.47 -19.63
N ARG A 257 -8.42 13.18 -19.26
CA ARG A 257 -7.95 11.78 -19.10
C ARG A 257 -8.65 11.09 -17.93
N THR A 258 -8.86 11.78 -16.81
CA THR A 258 -9.61 11.27 -15.67
C THR A 258 -11.07 11.01 -16.05
N LYS A 259 -11.73 11.96 -16.74
CA LYS A 259 -13.10 11.80 -17.26
C LYS A 259 -13.22 10.56 -18.15
N SER A 260 -12.29 10.43 -19.11
CA SER A 260 -12.28 9.30 -20.04
C SER A 260 -12.03 7.96 -19.35
N PHE A 261 -11.26 7.92 -18.28
CA PHE A 261 -11.03 6.71 -17.48
C PHE A 261 -12.28 6.35 -16.67
N LEU A 262 -12.81 7.31 -15.92
CA LEU A 262 -13.95 7.08 -15.03
C LEU A 262 -15.22 6.69 -15.80
N SER A 263 -15.47 7.24 -16.99
CA SER A 263 -16.61 6.86 -17.82
C SER A 263 -16.60 5.40 -18.33
N LYS A 264 -15.48 4.68 -18.16
CA LYS A 264 -15.34 3.26 -18.52
C LYS A 264 -15.41 2.33 -17.28
N VAL A 265 -15.29 2.89 -16.09
CA VAL A 265 -15.17 2.14 -14.84
C VAL A 265 -16.38 2.34 -13.93
N LEU A 266 -17.04 3.50 -14.02
CA LEU A 266 -18.32 3.83 -13.38
C LEU A 266 -19.48 3.61 -14.36
#